data_fe1fb8e37af9fe1283b5474323db77ac
#
_entry.id   fe1fb8e37af9fe1283b5474323db77ac
#
_cell.length_a   1.000
_cell.length_b   1.000
_cell.length_c   1.000
_cell.angle_alpha   90.00
_cell.angle_beta   90.00
_cell.angle_gamma   90.00
#
_symmetry.space_group_name_H-M   'P 1'
#
loop_
_entity.id
_entity.type
_entity.pdbx_description
1 polymer ?
#
loop_
_entity_poly.entity_id
_entity_poly.type
_entity_poly.pdbx_seq_one_letter_code
_entity_poly.pdbx_strand_id
1 'polypeptide(L)'
;GSVTVTAGAGATDGGDMTVTAGAGTAATGGSVTVTAGAGVTAGGAVTVTAGATSVTDGTGAKVSVTAGDGSDGTGGAVSVTAGDGGKALGGAVVIAAGTGATTGGAASVSAGEGSAAVGGAASLVAGKGATTGGAIAVTAGQGTAAAGGAVAVTSGAGATDGGDVTVTAGDG
;
A
#
# COMPACT_ATOMS: atom_id res chain seq x y z
N GLY A 1 -25.59 -13.94 16.06
CA GLY A 1 -25.89 -14.58 14.79
C GLY A 1 -24.97 -14.14 13.68
N SER A 2 -24.92 -14.87 12.58
CA SER A 2 -24.15 -14.51 11.38
C SER A 2 -25.12 -14.14 10.24
N VAL A 3 -24.67 -13.20 9.38
CA VAL A 3 -25.32 -12.91 8.09
C VAL A 3 -24.33 -13.30 7.00
N THR A 4 -24.77 -14.12 6.04
CA THR A 4 -23.97 -14.52 4.89
C THR A 4 -24.66 -14.03 3.61
N VAL A 5 -23.92 -13.30 2.78
CA VAL A 5 -24.38 -12.87 1.45
C VAL A 5 -23.44 -13.51 0.43
N THR A 6 -23.99 -14.31 -0.49
CA THR A 6 -23.20 -15.08 -1.46
C THR A 6 -23.79 -14.89 -2.87
N ALA A 7 -22.96 -14.53 -3.81
CA ALA A 7 -23.31 -14.59 -5.22
C ALA A 7 -23.22 -16.03 -5.73
N GLY A 8 -24.08 -16.43 -6.65
CA GLY A 8 -24.18 -17.81 -7.14
C GLY A 8 -22.97 -18.23 -7.97
N ALA A 9 -22.67 -19.53 -7.95
CA ALA A 9 -21.72 -20.12 -8.89
C ALA A 9 -22.36 -20.27 -10.28
N GLY A 10 -21.59 -20.07 -11.33
CA GLY A 10 -21.98 -20.31 -12.71
C GLY A 10 -21.12 -21.37 -13.39
N ALA A 11 -21.59 -21.93 -14.49
CA ALA A 11 -20.85 -22.94 -15.25
C ALA A 11 -19.67 -22.35 -16.04
N THR A 12 -19.77 -21.08 -16.44
CA THR A 12 -18.73 -20.30 -17.12
C THR A 12 -18.23 -19.18 -16.23
N ASP A 13 -19.12 -18.31 -15.78
CA ASP A 13 -18.80 -17.16 -14.95
C ASP A 13 -19.61 -17.19 -13.65
N GLY A 14 -19.00 -16.86 -12.52
CA GLY A 14 -19.69 -16.71 -11.24
C GLY A 14 -20.52 -15.42 -11.21
N GLY A 15 -21.52 -15.36 -10.31
CA GLY A 15 -22.30 -14.15 -10.07
C GLY A 15 -21.49 -13.06 -9.36
N ASP A 16 -21.81 -11.80 -9.67
CA ASP A 16 -21.23 -10.62 -9.01
C ASP A 16 -22.03 -10.20 -7.77
N MET A 17 -21.35 -9.60 -6.81
CA MET A 17 -21.98 -8.85 -5.74
C MET A 17 -21.45 -7.41 -5.75
N THR A 18 -22.36 -6.45 -5.86
CA THR A 18 -22.02 -5.03 -5.87
C THR A 18 -22.63 -4.31 -4.68
N VAL A 19 -21.82 -3.55 -3.93
CA VAL A 19 -22.26 -2.66 -2.86
C VAL A 19 -21.88 -1.24 -3.23
N THR A 20 -22.86 -0.37 -3.43
CA THR A 20 -22.65 1.01 -3.88
C THR A 20 -23.43 1.98 -2.99
N ALA A 21 -22.78 2.99 -2.47
CA ALA A 21 -23.44 4.11 -1.81
C ALA A 21 -23.96 5.11 -2.86
N GLY A 22 -25.06 5.80 -2.53
CA GLY A 22 -25.72 6.74 -3.45
C GLY A 22 -24.86 7.97 -3.76
N ALA A 23 -25.01 8.50 -4.95
CA ALA A 23 -24.41 9.78 -5.34
C ALA A 23 -25.16 10.96 -4.72
N GLY A 24 -24.44 11.99 -4.27
CA GLY A 24 -25.04 13.28 -3.92
C GLY A 24 -25.00 14.23 -5.11
N THR A 25 -26.14 14.75 -5.52
CA THR A 25 -26.24 15.65 -6.69
C THR A 25 -26.04 17.13 -6.34
N ALA A 26 -26.17 17.49 -5.06
CA ALA A 26 -26.03 18.87 -4.56
C ALA A 26 -25.05 19.03 -3.40
N ALA A 27 -24.56 17.92 -2.85
CA ALA A 27 -23.66 17.90 -1.71
C ALA A 27 -22.83 16.60 -1.73
N THR A 28 -22.48 16.07 -0.56
CA THR A 28 -21.68 14.85 -0.41
C THR A 28 -22.44 13.59 -0.80
N GLY A 29 -21.77 12.66 -1.46
CA GLY A 29 -22.27 11.29 -1.70
C GLY A 29 -22.33 10.46 -0.41
N GLY A 30 -23.03 9.34 -0.46
CA GLY A 30 -23.09 8.36 0.62
C GLY A 30 -21.75 7.64 0.82
N SER A 31 -21.59 6.98 1.97
CA SER A 31 -20.40 6.17 2.29
C SER A 31 -20.74 4.69 2.43
N VAL A 32 -19.78 3.83 2.13
CA VAL A 32 -19.79 2.41 2.51
C VAL A 32 -18.77 2.21 3.63
N THR A 33 -19.20 1.66 4.76
CA THR A 33 -18.31 1.36 5.89
C THR A 33 -18.30 -0.14 6.18
N VAL A 34 -17.12 -0.73 6.24
CA VAL A 34 -16.92 -2.11 6.63
C VAL A 34 -16.09 -2.16 7.90
N THR A 35 -16.68 -2.63 9.00
CA THR A 35 -16.02 -2.66 10.31
C THR A 35 -16.16 -4.04 10.94
N ALA A 36 -15.08 -4.63 11.39
CA ALA A 36 -15.10 -5.83 12.19
C ALA A 36 -15.45 -5.51 13.66
N GLY A 37 -16.12 -6.42 14.34
CA GLY A 37 -16.55 -6.24 15.73
C GLY A 37 -15.38 -6.23 16.72
N ALA A 38 -15.53 -5.47 17.78
CA ALA A 38 -14.65 -5.52 18.94
C ALA A 38 -14.89 -6.79 19.77
N GLY A 39 -13.85 -7.34 20.38
CA GLY A 39 -13.94 -8.47 21.29
C GLY A 39 -13.15 -8.22 22.58
N VAL A 40 -13.50 -8.92 23.64
CA VAL A 40 -12.83 -8.79 24.96
C VAL A 40 -11.42 -9.38 24.93
N THR A 41 -11.22 -10.47 24.21
CA THR A 41 -9.92 -11.16 24.09
C THR A 41 -9.22 -10.88 22.78
N ALA A 42 -9.99 -10.75 21.67
CA ALA A 42 -9.48 -10.41 20.35
C ALA A 42 -10.59 -9.75 19.52
N GLY A 43 -10.27 -8.76 18.72
CA GLY A 43 -11.17 -8.19 17.74
C GLY A 43 -11.38 -9.09 16.53
N GLY A 44 -12.45 -8.86 15.78
CA GLY A 44 -12.70 -9.49 14.49
C GLY A 44 -11.74 -8.99 13.41
N ALA A 45 -11.64 -9.71 12.31
CA ALA A 45 -10.84 -9.31 11.14
C ALA A 45 -11.73 -8.86 9.96
N VAL A 46 -11.25 -7.92 9.18
CA VAL A 46 -11.73 -7.65 7.81
C VAL A 46 -10.70 -8.21 6.84
N THR A 47 -11.11 -9.11 5.94
CA THR A 47 -10.23 -9.72 4.95
C THR A 47 -10.73 -9.41 3.55
N VAL A 48 -9.85 -8.90 2.69
CA VAL A 48 -10.12 -8.64 1.26
C VAL A 48 -9.14 -9.47 0.43
N THR A 49 -9.65 -10.41 -0.34
CA THR A 49 -8.84 -11.32 -1.16
C THR A 49 -9.37 -11.37 -2.58
N ALA A 50 -8.51 -11.18 -3.56
CA ALA A 50 -8.86 -11.36 -4.96
C ALA A 50 -8.80 -12.85 -5.36
N GLY A 51 -9.56 -13.25 -6.39
CA GLY A 51 -9.63 -14.62 -6.86
C GLY A 51 -8.31 -15.12 -7.45
N ALA A 52 -8.00 -16.38 -7.16
CA ALA A 52 -6.90 -17.10 -7.79
C ALA A 52 -7.35 -17.81 -9.07
N THR A 53 -6.42 -18.12 -9.97
CA THR A 53 -6.65 -19.00 -11.11
C THR A 53 -5.94 -20.35 -10.89
N SER A 54 -6.53 -21.41 -11.41
CA SER A 54 -5.95 -22.77 -11.38
C SER A 54 -5.49 -23.28 -12.75
N VAL A 55 -5.71 -22.49 -13.82
CA VAL A 55 -5.28 -22.88 -15.17
C VAL A 55 -3.83 -22.48 -15.43
N THR A 56 -3.13 -23.24 -16.27
CA THR A 56 -1.79 -22.91 -16.77
C THR A 56 -1.85 -21.57 -17.51
N ASP A 57 -0.87 -20.71 -17.29
CA ASP A 57 -0.78 -19.35 -17.86
C ASP A 57 -1.96 -18.41 -17.48
N GLY A 58 -2.79 -18.80 -16.53
CA GLY A 58 -3.86 -17.95 -16.01
C GLY A 58 -3.32 -16.82 -15.12
N THR A 59 -3.99 -15.66 -15.16
CA THR A 59 -3.65 -14.50 -14.34
C THR A 59 -4.60 -14.38 -13.15
N GLY A 60 -4.07 -14.29 -11.93
CA GLY A 60 -4.86 -14.00 -10.72
C GLY A 60 -5.50 -12.60 -10.78
N ALA A 61 -6.63 -12.45 -10.11
CA ALA A 61 -7.31 -11.16 -10.04
C ALA A 61 -6.56 -10.17 -9.12
N LYS A 62 -6.77 -8.87 -9.34
CA LYS A 62 -6.19 -7.80 -8.53
C LYS A 62 -7.14 -7.32 -7.43
N VAL A 63 -6.60 -6.84 -6.32
CA VAL A 63 -7.26 -5.92 -5.40
C VAL A 63 -6.83 -4.50 -5.75
N SER A 64 -7.76 -3.56 -5.91
CA SER A 64 -7.47 -2.16 -6.19
C SER A 64 -8.08 -1.27 -5.10
N VAL A 65 -7.26 -0.40 -4.52
CA VAL A 65 -7.70 0.62 -3.55
C VAL A 65 -7.30 1.98 -4.12
N THR A 66 -8.29 2.82 -4.44
CA THR A 66 -8.07 4.13 -5.07
C THR A 66 -8.92 5.18 -4.35
N ALA A 67 -8.35 6.29 -4.02
CA ALA A 67 -9.09 7.46 -3.54
C ALA A 67 -9.66 8.26 -4.73
N GLY A 68 -10.70 9.04 -4.49
CA GLY A 68 -11.35 9.84 -5.53
C GLY A 68 -10.54 11.06 -5.94
N ASP A 69 -10.71 11.48 -7.19
CA ASP A 69 -10.10 12.69 -7.72
C ASP A 69 -10.84 13.96 -7.28
N GLY A 70 -10.12 15.05 -7.12
CA GLY A 70 -10.68 16.40 -6.95
C GLY A 70 -10.51 17.19 -8.25
N SER A 71 -11.60 17.47 -8.97
CA SER A 71 -11.54 18.15 -10.29
C SER A 71 -10.97 19.57 -10.21
N ASP A 72 -11.36 20.33 -9.19
CA ASP A 72 -10.90 21.72 -8.94
C ASP A 72 -10.35 21.90 -7.51
N GLY A 73 -10.09 20.78 -6.82
CA GLY A 73 -9.67 20.80 -5.43
C GLY A 73 -8.66 19.70 -5.13
N THR A 74 -8.55 19.36 -3.87
CA THR A 74 -7.62 18.32 -3.41
C THR A 74 -8.21 16.92 -3.62
N GLY A 75 -7.45 16.00 -4.19
CA GLY A 75 -7.80 14.59 -4.28
C GLY A 75 -7.90 13.91 -2.92
N GLY A 76 -8.64 12.81 -2.84
CA GLY A 76 -8.77 12.01 -1.64
C GLY A 76 -7.46 11.33 -1.24
N ALA A 77 -7.33 10.95 0.02
CA ALA A 77 -6.18 10.20 0.53
C ALA A 77 -6.51 8.72 0.73
N VAL A 78 -5.54 7.85 0.50
CA VAL A 78 -5.53 6.47 1.01
C VAL A 78 -4.61 6.42 2.23
N SER A 79 -5.13 5.96 3.37
CA SER A 79 -4.36 5.80 4.61
C SER A 79 -4.30 4.34 5.04
N VAL A 80 -3.11 3.83 5.30
CA VAL A 80 -2.87 2.49 5.83
C VAL A 80 -2.08 2.61 7.12
N THR A 81 -2.69 2.27 8.25
CA THR A 81 -2.10 2.41 9.58
C THR A 81 -2.28 1.13 10.37
N ALA A 82 -1.24 0.63 10.99
CA ALA A 82 -1.33 -0.47 11.93
C ALA A 82 -1.76 0.04 13.32
N GLY A 83 -2.35 -0.83 14.13
CA GLY A 83 -2.83 -0.48 15.47
C GLY A 83 -1.70 -0.31 16.48
N ASP A 84 -1.96 0.51 17.50
CA ASP A 84 -1.04 0.74 18.60
C ASP A 84 -1.07 -0.41 19.62
N GLY A 85 0.08 -0.74 20.19
CA GLY A 85 0.23 -1.67 21.30
C GLY A 85 0.35 -0.91 22.63
N GLY A 86 -0.71 -0.91 23.46
CA GLY A 86 -0.73 -0.11 24.70
C GLY A 86 0.32 -0.52 25.76
N LYS A 87 0.70 -1.80 25.83
CA LYS A 87 1.68 -2.36 26.78
C LYS A 87 2.65 -3.36 26.12
N ALA A 88 2.60 -3.48 24.80
CA ALA A 88 3.39 -4.43 24.03
C ALA A 88 3.80 -3.80 22.69
N LEU A 89 4.16 -4.63 21.73
CA LEU A 89 4.53 -4.17 20.39
C LEU A 89 3.29 -3.62 19.65
N GLY A 90 3.47 -2.55 18.91
CA GLY A 90 2.51 -2.09 17.91
C GLY A 90 2.37 -3.07 16.75
N GLY A 91 1.30 -2.98 15.99
CA GLY A 91 1.07 -3.75 14.78
C GLY A 91 2.08 -3.38 13.67
N ALA A 92 2.25 -4.28 12.71
CA ALA A 92 3.11 -4.04 11.55
C ALA A 92 2.27 -3.77 10.29
N VAL A 93 2.75 -2.89 9.41
CA VAL A 93 2.34 -2.80 8.01
C VAL A 93 3.37 -3.52 7.16
N VAL A 94 2.97 -4.54 6.40
CA VAL A 94 3.84 -5.32 5.53
C VAL A 94 3.45 -5.11 4.07
N ILE A 95 4.38 -4.66 3.25
CA ILE A 95 4.22 -4.51 1.81
C ILE A 95 5.24 -5.44 1.14
N ALA A 96 4.77 -6.50 0.49
CA ALA A 96 5.61 -7.49 -0.16
C ALA A 96 5.09 -7.78 -1.57
N ALA A 97 5.97 -7.82 -2.53
CA ALA A 97 5.66 -8.31 -3.87
C ALA A 97 5.69 -9.85 -3.92
N GLY A 98 4.94 -10.45 -4.84
CA GLY A 98 4.87 -11.90 -5.01
C GLY A 98 6.15 -12.50 -5.57
N THR A 99 6.41 -13.76 -5.23
CA THR A 99 7.49 -14.54 -5.85
C THR A 99 7.07 -15.08 -7.22
N GLY A 100 7.98 -15.19 -8.14
CA GLY A 100 7.78 -15.81 -9.45
C GLY A 100 8.85 -16.86 -9.74
N ALA A 101 8.52 -17.87 -10.51
CA ALA A 101 9.46 -18.92 -10.90
C ALA A 101 10.60 -18.39 -11.82
N THR A 102 10.34 -17.36 -12.59
CA THR A 102 11.32 -16.72 -13.48
C THR A 102 11.70 -15.33 -13.01
N THR A 103 10.72 -14.51 -12.69
CA THR A 103 10.90 -13.12 -12.26
C THR A 103 9.91 -12.80 -11.14
N GLY A 104 10.40 -12.28 -10.03
CA GLY A 104 9.56 -11.80 -8.91
C GLY A 104 8.78 -10.54 -9.28
N GLY A 105 7.69 -10.28 -8.58
CA GLY A 105 6.94 -9.04 -8.69
C GLY A 105 7.74 -7.83 -8.18
N ALA A 106 7.40 -6.63 -8.65
CA ALA A 106 7.98 -5.39 -8.17
C ALA A 106 7.11 -4.74 -7.09
N ALA A 107 7.72 -4.14 -6.07
CA ALA A 107 7.09 -3.19 -5.17
C ALA A 107 7.60 -1.78 -5.52
N SER A 108 6.70 -0.82 -5.76
CA SER A 108 7.05 0.54 -6.15
C SER A 108 6.38 1.57 -5.24
N VAL A 109 7.14 2.56 -4.80
CA VAL A 109 6.65 3.74 -4.08
C VAL A 109 7.09 4.99 -4.85
N SER A 110 6.14 5.79 -5.29
CA SER A 110 6.41 7.04 -6.02
C SER A 110 5.52 8.16 -5.50
N ALA A 111 6.07 9.35 -5.40
CA ALA A 111 5.30 10.56 -5.14
C ALA A 111 4.71 11.11 -6.45
N GLY A 112 3.64 11.89 -6.34
CA GLY A 112 2.96 12.48 -7.50
C GLY A 112 3.74 13.62 -8.14
N GLU A 113 3.52 13.83 -9.43
CA GLU A 113 4.06 14.97 -10.17
C GLU A 113 3.26 16.25 -9.86
N GLY A 114 3.96 17.36 -9.77
CA GLY A 114 3.37 18.70 -9.75
C GLY A 114 3.61 19.40 -11.10
N SER A 115 2.64 19.36 -11.99
CA SER A 115 2.78 19.88 -13.37
C SER A 115 3.02 21.39 -13.48
N ALA A 116 2.57 22.16 -12.49
CA ALA A 116 2.69 23.63 -12.49
C ALA A 116 3.53 24.18 -11.31
N ALA A 117 3.98 23.33 -10.42
CA ALA A 117 4.69 23.75 -9.21
C ALA A 117 5.61 22.62 -8.70
N VAL A 118 5.63 22.38 -7.42
CA VAL A 118 6.52 21.40 -6.76
C VAL A 118 5.89 20.00 -6.78
N GLY A 119 6.66 18.99 -7.14
CA GLY A 119 6.27 17.57 -7.02
C GLY A 119 6.11 17.14 -5.56
N GLY A 120 5.36 16.07 -5.34
CA GLY A 120 5.18 15.46 -4.02
C GLY A 120 6.50 14.91 -3.46
N ALA A 121 6.60 14.80 -2.16
CA ALA A 121 7.72 14.16 -1.48
C ALA A 121 7.40 12.70 -1.11
N ALA A 122 8.40 11.81 -1.24
CA ALA A 122 8.39 10.50 -0.62
C ALA A 122 9.33 10.50 0.59
N SER A 123 8.86 10.04 1.75
CA SER A 123 9.64 10.05 2.99
C SER A 123 9.68 8.66 3.63
N LEU A 124 10.85 8.24 4.09
CA LEU A 124 11.06 7.02 4.86
C LEU A 124 11.76 7.38 6.17
N VAL A 125 11.07 7.24 7.28
CA VAL A 125 11.56 7.63 8.61
C VAL A 125 11.41 6.47 9.59
N ALA A 126 12.48 6.13 10.30
CA ALA A 126 12.42 5.17 11.39
C ALA A 126 11.88 5.82 12.68
N GLY A 127 11.24 5.04 13.54
CA GLY A 127 10.66 5.51 14.78
C GLY A 127 11.69 5.93 15.82
N LYS A 128 11.35 6.91 16.63
CA LYS A 128 12.13 7.30 17.81
C LYS A 128 11.98 6.26 18.92
N GLY A 129 13.07 5.86 19.55
CA GLY A 129 13.09 5.04 20.77
C GLY A 129 13.57 5.84 21.99
N ALA A 130 13.15 5.43 23.17
CA ALA A 130 13.62 6.05 24.43
C ALA A 130 15.06 5.65 24.76
N THR A 131 15.49 4.48 24.30
CA THR A 131 16.88 3.96 24.50
C THR A 131 17.63 3.86 23.19
N THR A 132 17.01 3.28 22.17
CA THR A 132 17.61 3.07 20.84
C THR A 132 16.56 3.37 19.77
N GLY A 133 16.89 4.20 18.80
CA GLY A 133 16.03 4.50 17.65
C GLY A 133 15.90 3.31 16.71
N GLY A 134 14.85 3.31 15.90
CA GLY A 134 14.66 2.33 14.84
C GLY A 134 15.69 2.51 13.72
N ALA A 135 15.94 1.45 12.95
CA ALA A 135 16.83 1.49 11.78
C ALA A 135 16.06 1.52 10.47
N ILE A 136 16.63 2.14 9.45
CA ILE A 136 16.25 1.98 8.04
C ILE A 136 17.35 1.15 7.38
N ALA A 137 16.98 0.02 6.75
CA ALA A 137 17.90 -0.81 5.99
C ALA A 137 17.49 -0.83 4.52
N VAL A 138 18.41 -0.50 3.62
CA VAL A 138 18.24 -0.59 2.16
C VAL A 138 19.26 -1.59 1.64
N THR A 139 18.81 -2.73 1.14
CA THR A 139 19.67 -3.83 0.70
C THR A 139 19.23 -4.35 -0.67
N ALA A 140 20.15 -4.43 -1.59
CA ALA A 140 19.90 -5.07 -2.88
C ALA A 140 19.93 -6.60 -2.77
N GLY A 141 19.23 -7.29 -3.67
CA GLY A 141 19.13 -8.75 -3.69
C GLY A 141 20.44 -9.43 -4.07
N GLN A 142 20.68 -10.62 -3.52
CA GLN A 142 21.81 -11.45 -3.86
C GLN A 142 21.57 -12.17 -5.20
N GLY A 143 22.57 -12.21 -6.07
CA GLY A 143 22.66 -13.14 -7.19
C GLY A 143 23.43 -14.41 -6.77
N THR A 144 22.83 -15.57 -6.94
CA THR A 144 23.47 -16.86 -6.57
C THR A 144 24.28 -17.47 -7.71
N ALA A 145 23.95 -17.14 -8.95
CA ALA A 145 24.63 -17.65 -10.15
C ALA A 145 25.20 -16.55 -11.06
N ALA A 146 24.94 -15.28 -10.72
CA ALA A 146 25.39 -14.10 -11.45
C ALA A 146 25.56 -12.92 -10.51
N ALA A 147 25.71 -11.71 -11.03
CA ALA A 147 25.86 -10.49 -10.24
C ALA A 147 24.66 -10.21 -9.35
N GLY A 148 24.87 -9.69 -8.14
CA GLY A 148 23.83 -9.17 -7.26
C GLY A 148 23.21 -7.89 -7.81
N GLY A 149 22.07 -7.48 -7.25
CA GLY A 149 21.40 -6.22 -7.55
C GLY A 149 22.21 -5.01 -7.05
N ALA A 150 21.92 -3.84 -7.59
CA ALA A 150 22.52 -2.58 -7.17
C ALA A 150 21.55 -1.76 -6.30
N VAL A 151 22.08 -0.96 -5.38
CA VAL A 151 21.39 0.16 -4.75
C VAL A 151 21.89 1.44 -5.44
N ALA A 152 21.00 2.21 -6.07
CA ALA A 152 21.33 3.48 -6.69
C ALA A 152 20.61 4.62 -5.97
N VAL A 153 21.33 5.67 -5.60
CA VAL A 153 20.78 6.90 -5.05
C VAL A 153 21.20 8.05 -5.96
N THR A 154 20.24 8.72 -6.55
CA THR A 154 20.49 9.77 -7.54
C THR A 154 19.62 10.98 -7.24
N SER A 155 20.18 12.16 -7.25
CA SER A 155 19.45 13.42 -7.17
C SER A 155 18.81 13.78 -8.54
N GLY A 156 17.80 14.63 -8.51
CA GLY A 156 17.12 15.12 -9.71
C GLY A 156 17.97 16.12 -10.50
N ALA A 157 17.85 16.10 -11.83
CA ALA A 157 18.38 17.16 -12.68
C ALA A 157 17.48 18.40 -12.62
N GLY A 158 18.08 19.59 -12.63
CA GLY A 158 17.39 20.87 -12.74
C GLY A 158 17.79 21.61 -14.02
N ALA A 159 16.99 22.57 -14.44
CA ALA A 159 17.29 23.40 -15.60
C ALA A 159 18.43 24.42 -15.32
N THR A 160 18.61 24.82 -14.07
CA THR A 160 19.70 25.70 -13.62
C THR A 160 20.68 24.92 -12.75
N ASP A 161 20.21 24.30 -11.68
CA ASP A 161 21.01 23.54 -10.73
C ASP A 161 20.37 22.18 -10.47
N GLY A 162 21.18 21.11 -10.35
CA GLY A 162 20.73 19.80 -9.92
C GLY A 162 20.46 19.77 -8.41
N GLY A 163 19.71 18.76 -7.95
CA GLY A 163 19.52 18.51 -6.53
C GLY A 163 20.76 17.88 -5.89
N ASP A 164 20.84 17.92 -4.57
CA ASP A 164 21.93 17.35 -3.79
C ASP A 164 21.57 15.95 -3.24
N VAL A 165 22.57 15.10 -3.06
CA VAL A 165 22.52 13.91 -2.21
C VAL A 165 23.34 14.23 -0.95
N THR A 166 22.68 14.30 0.21
CA THR A 166 23.34 14.57 1.50
C THR A 166 23.28 13.32 2.39
N VAL A 167 24.42 12.89 2.88
CA VAL A 167 24.55 11.82 3.87
C VAL A 167 25.22 12.38 5.10
N THR A 168 24.52 12.38 6.24
CA THR A 168 25.03 12.94 7.51
C THR A 168 24.98 11.89 8.60
N ALA A 169 26.07 11.71 9.33
CA ALA A 169 26.08 10.94 10.55
C ALA A 169 25.51 11.77 11.71
N GLY A 170 24.82 11.09 12.65
CA GLY A 170 24.37 11.74 13.88
C GLY A 170 25.53 12.03 14.82
N ASP A 171 25.38 13.06 15.65
CA ASP A 171 26.31 13.38 16.72
C ASP A 171 26.14 12.41 17.89
N GLY A 172 27.24 12.08 18.57
CA GLY A 172 27.26 11.25 19.77
C GLY A 172 27.11 12.07 21.05
#